data_f43a815ec148134b9cfc0a0990f872bd
#
_entry.id   f43a815ec148134b9cfc0a0990f872bd
#
_cell.length_a   1.000
_cell.length_b   1.000
_cell.length_c   1.000
_cell.angle_alpha   90.00
_cell.angle_beta   90.00
_cell.angle_gamma   90.00
#
_symmetry.space_group_name_H-M   'P 1'
#
loop_
_entity.id
_entity.type
_entity.pdbx_description
1 polymer ?
#
loop_
_entity_poly.entity_id
_entity_poly.type
_entity_poly.pdbx_seq_one_letter_code
_entity_poly.pdbx_strand_id
1 'polypeptide(L)'
;MCHLDCSTVLLAVALCLSGGNWCSGAQTRAADASGTLPPLQLTFAPDQQVLQAGSEVQSAPAHLTAEQDRERMLNLLGIKDAEMRPRPAGDPKAPNATNYDESKADVYRNLPDPLKLKDGKRVTSAAIWWKERRPEIVADYNREILGDAPANLPKVTWEVVSTTAATYNAKEVVTKHLIGRVDNSSYPQISVHIDLLLTTPAHAAGPVPVIMELAFAHDFEKALAGPILGGPGQYGVPWQPVLDRGWGFAILEPTSVQADDGSGLTEGIIGLMNKGQPRNLTDWGALRAWSWGASRALDYLETDKAVDARRVGLEGHSRFGKAVLVAMAYDPRFAIVYSSSSGEGGAKLYRHVFGEQMANVTSPSLYHWFDGNFLRYGGPLNAGDLPVDSHELIALCAPRPVFVGGGSDVGDGYAEPTGDAWADTKGMFLAEVAAGPVYRLLGAKDLGTTEYPPMGTALIRGDLGFRRHSDGHTPVPNWPTFLEFASHYLHAPGAVTGQ
;
A
#
# COMPACT_ATOMS: atom_id res chain seq x y z
N MET A 1 -48.15 30.45 0.67
CA MET A 1 -47.70 31.85 0.89
C MET A 1 -46.30 31.76 1.45
N CYS A 2 -45.25 32.10 0.87
CA CYS A 2 -44.80 32.87 -0.26
C CYS A 2 -43.69 32.11 -1.01
N HIS A 3 -43.71 32.25 -2.31
CA HIS A 3 -42.64 31.96 -3.27
C HIS A 3 -41.46 32.93 -3.13
N LEU A 4 -40.31 32.51 -3.59
CA LEU A 4 -39.30 33.27 -4.38
C LEU A 4 -38.08 32.34 -4.47
N ASP A 5 -37.66 31.90 -5.51
CA ASP A 5 -37.40 32.13 -6.92
C ASP A 5 -35.87 32.13 -7.19
N CYS A 6 -35.50 31.42 -8.21
CA CYS A 6 -34.24 31.22 -8.84
C CYS A 6 -33.42 32.48 -9.13
N SER A 7 -32.10 32.37 -9.11
CA SER A 7 -31.24 33.11 -10.06
C SER A 7 -29.92 32.38 -10.32
N THR A 8 -29.80 31.97 -11.53
CA THR A 8 -28.63 31.44 -12.25
C THR A 8 -27.61 32.55 -12.46
N VAL A 9 -26.32 32.27 -12.19
CA VAL A 9 -25.19 33.10 -12.65
C VAL A 9 -24.24 32.27 -13.48
N LEU A 10 -24.31 32.51 -14.79
CA LEU A 10 -23.22 32.14 -15.73
C LEU A 10 -22.06 33.14 -15.57
N LEU A 11 -20.83 32.64 -15.46
CA LEU A 11 -19.64 33.45 -15.61
C LEU A 11 -18.83 32.94 -16.81
N ALA A 12 -18.76 33.76 -17.84
CA ALA A 12 -17.91 33.57 -19.01
C ALA A 12 -16.47 34.02 -18.68
N VAL A 13 -15.51 33.21 -19.07
CA VAL A 13 -14.09 33.57 -19.00
C VAL A 13 -13.62 34.03 -20.37
N ALA A 14 -13.22 35.30 -20.47
CA ALA A 14 -12.59 35.89 -21.64
C ALA A 14 -11.07 35.66 -21.62
N LEU A 15 -10.56 35.17 -22.75
CA LEU A 15 -9.10 35.15 -23.05
C LEU A 15 -8.61 36.60 -23.32
N CYS A 16 -7.54 37.00 -22.68
CA CYS A 16 -6.71 38.13 -23.13
C CYS A 16 -5.35 37.59 -23.59
N LEU A 17 -5.12 37.70 -24.88
CA LEU A 17 -3.81 37.63 -25.52
C LEU A 17 -3.23 39.03 -25.49
N SER A 18 -2.02 39.23 -24.96
CA SER A 18 -1.24 40.44 -25.15
C SER A 18 0.12 40.10 -25.73
N GLY A 19 0.30 40.47 -26.98
CA GLY A 19 1.58 40.47 -27.67
C GLY A 19 2.42 41.69 -27.31
N GLY A 20 3.71 41.53 -27.30
CA GLY A 20 4.70 42.59 -27.18
C GLY A 20 5.63 42.61 -28.38
N ASN A 21 5.44 43.63 -29.22
CA ASN A 21 6.35 43.98 -30.33
C ASN A 21 7.58 44.74 -29.83
N TRP A 22 8.74 44.46 -30.45
CA TRP A 22 9.81 45.44 -30.56
C TRP A 22 10.18 45.60 -32.02
N CYS A 23 9.99 46.85 -32.51
CA CYS A 23 10.44 47.38 -33.80
C CYS A 23 11.85 47.96 -33.71
N SER A 24 12.62 47.83 -34.76
CA SER A 24 13.45 48.87 -35.36
C SER A 24 14.01 48.33 -36.68
N GLY A 25 14.06 49.03 -37.74
CA GLY A 25 14.12 50.32 -38.21
C GLY A 25 14.29 50.27 -39.71
N ALA A 26 13.52 51.04 -40.40
CA ALA A 26 13.49 51.14 -41.85
C ALA A 26 14.64 51.93 -42.41
N GLN A 27 15.08 51.59 -43.62
CA GLN A 27 15.49 52.60 -44.59
C GLN A 27 15.16 52.15 -46.02
N THR A 28 14.39 52.99 -46.69
CA THR A 28 13.95 52.96 -48.07
C THR A 28 15.09 53.38 -49.03
N ARG A 29 15.20 52.71 -50.17
CA ARG A 29 15.60 53.36 -51.44
C ARG A 29 14.84 52.72 -52.60
N ALA A 30 14.31 53.57 -53.44
CA ALA A 30 13.49 53.29 -54.60
C ALA A 30 14.34 53.26 -55.90
N ALA A 31 13.70 52.69 -56.94
CA ALA A 31 13.92 52.81 -58.38
C ALA A 31 15.12 51.98 -58.93
N ASP A 32 15.05 51.32 -60.03
CA ASP A 32 14.40 51.60 -61.31
C ASP A 32 14.28 50.35 -62.18
N ALA A 33 13.55 50.49 -63.25
CA ALA A 33 12.95 49.50 -64.10
C ALA A 33 13.91 48.82 -65.10
N SER A 34 13.36 47.78 -65.72
CA SER A 34 13.71 47.13 -67.01
C SER A 34 14.72 45.99 -66.98
N GLY A 35 14.22 44.81 -67.30
CA GLY A 35 15.04 43.63 -67.59
C GLY A 35 14.21 42.34 -67.68
N THR A 36 13.95 41.94 -68.89
CA THR A 36 13.31 40.73 -69.31
C THR A 36 13.75 39.47 -68.56
N LEU A 37 12.76 38.70 -68.09
CA LEU A 37 12.97 37.40 -67.45
C LEU A 37 13.19 36.30 -68.48
N PRO A 38 14.14 35.39 -68.30
CA PRO A 38 14.22 34.12 -69.02
C PRO A 38 13.25 33.06 -68.47
N PRO A 39 12.89 32.02 -69.24
CA PRO A 39 11.85 31.06 -68.85
C PRO A 39 12.28 30.21 -67.70
N LEU A 40 11.33 30.02 -66.74
CA LEU A 40 11.46 29.10 -65.61
C LEU A 40 11.52 27.67 -66.12
N GLN A 41 12.64 27.03 -65.95
CA GLN A 41 12.76 25.55 -65.98
C GLN A 41 12.31 25.04 -64.60
N LEU A 42 11.15 24.35 -64.57
CA LEU A 42 10.71 23.54 -63.45
C LEU A 42 11.52 22.25 -63.41
N THR A 43 12.56 22.23 -62.57
CA THR A 43 13.17 20.97 -62.15
C THR A 43 12.36 20.40 -61.00
N PHE A 44 11.68 19.29 -61.22
CA PHE A 44 11.09 18.50 -60.15
C PHE A 44 12.21 17.92 -59.31
N ALA A 45 12.26 18.27 -58.05
CA ALA A 45 13.09 17.62 -57.06
C ALA A 45 12.52 16.20 -56.79
N PRO A 46 13.37 15.16 -56.67
CA PRO A 46 12.90 13.83 -56.37
C PRO A 46 12.40 13.74 -54.93
N ASP A 47 11.34 12.98 -54.78
CA ASP A 47 10.73 12.38 -53.61
C ASP A 47 11.27 12.80 -52.22
N GLN A 48 10.49 13.57 -51.49
CA GLN A 48 10.57 13.55 -50.03
C GLN A 48 10.23 12.12 -49.58
N GLN A 49 11.25 11.38 -49.19
CA GLN A 49 11.07 10.22 -48.34
C GLN A 49 10.28 10.65 -47.10
N VAL A 50 9.03 10.19 -47.00
CA VAL A 50 8.28 10.16 -45.78
C VAL A 50 9.13 9.38 -44.80
N LEU A 51 9.79 10.09 -43.88
CA LEU A 51 10.38 9.48 -42.70
C LEU A 51 9.23 8.79 -41.98
N GLN A 52 9.07 7.50 -42.23
CA GLN A 52 8.31 6.64 -41.32
C GLN A 52 8.96 6.85 -39.95
N ALA A 53 8.15 7.36 -39.02
CA ALA A 53 8.51 7.35 -37.61
C ALA A 53 8.88 5.91 -37.27
N GLY A 54 10.17 5.64 -37.15
CA GLY A 54 10.67 4.36 -36.75
C GLY A 54 10.04 4.08 -35.36
N SER A 55 9.29 3.00 -35.27
CA SER A 55 8.95 2.44 -33.98
C SER A 55 10.27 2.23 -33.25
N GLU A 56 10.52 3.00 -32.20
CA GLU A 56 11.63 2.71 -31.28
C GLU A 56 11.47 1.25 -30.87
N VAL A 57 12.43 0.43 -31.24
CA VAL A 57 12.49 -0.96 -30.78
C VAL A 57 12.73 -0.88 -29.27
N GLN A 58 11.67 -1.07 -28.50
CA GLN A 58 11.78 -1.08 -27.05
C GLN A 58 12.71 -2.22 -26.64
N SER A 59 13.69 -1.91 -25.79
CA SER A 59 14.62 -2.91 -25.26
C SER A 59 13.86 -3.98 -24.46
N ALA A 60 14.36 -5.22 -24.49
CA ALA A 60 13.82 -6.28 -23.63
C ALA A 60 14.00 -5.94 -22.14
N PRO A 61 13.14 -6.48 -21.25
CA PRO A 61 13.32 -6.34 -19.81
C PRO A 61 14.72 -6.77 -19.37
N ALA A 62 15.31 -6.03 -18.45
CA ALA A 62 16.56 -6.43 -17.83
C ALA A 62 16.30 -7.63 -16.89
N HIS A 63 17.22 -8.58 -16.86
CA HIS A 63 17.18 -9.72 -15.94
C HIS A 63 18.30 -9.58 -14.92
N LEU A 64 17.93 -9.27 -13.67
CA LEU A 64 18.85 -9.19 -12.55
C LEU A 64 18.41 -10.18 -11.48
N THR A 65 19.37 -10.80 -10.79
CA THR A 65 19.03 -11.50 -9.54
C THR A 65 18.74 -10.46 -8.44
N ALA A 66 18.12 -10.89 -7.35
CA ALA A 66 17.86 -10.03 -6.20
C ALA A 66 19.16 -9.42 -5.64
N GLU A 67 20.25 -10.23 -5.61
CA GLU A 67 21.56 -9.78 -5.17
C GLU A 67 22.14 -8.73 -6.11
N GLN A 68 22.05 -8.93 -7.41
CA GLN A 68 22.56 -8.00 -8.42
C GLN A 68 21.82 -6.65 -8.39
N ASP A 69 20.48 -6.66 -8.27
CA ASP A 69 19.73 -5.40 -8.16
C ASP A 69 20.02 -4.69 -6.84
N ARG A 70 20.10 -5.43 -5.71
CA ARG A 70 20.48 -4.85 -4.41
C ARG A 70 21.89 -4.25 -4.45
N GLU A 71 22.88 -4.96 -5.01
CA GLU A 71 24.23 -4.44 -5.18
C GLU A 71 24.25 -3.17 -6.02
N ARG A 72 23.48 -3.15 -7.11
CA ARG A 72 23.31 -1.96 -7.94
C ARG A 72 22.75 -0.78 -7.15
N MET A 73 21.72 -1.01 -6.30
CA MET A 73 21.16 0.01 -5.41
C MET A 73 22.18 0.53 -4.41
N LEU A 74 22.96 -0.36 -3.79
CA LEU A 74 24.05 0.02 -2.87
C LEU A 74 25.09 0.89 -3.58
N ASN A 75 25.48 0.52 -4.80
CA ASN A 75 26.41 1.31 -5.62
C ASN A 75 25.87 2.70 -5.94
N LEU A 76 24.59 2.83 -6.26
CA LEU A 76 23.93 4.13 -6.49
C LEU A 76 23.91 5.00 -5.22
N LEU A 77 23.83 4.39 -4.04
CA LEU A 77 23.91 5.06 -2.74
C LEU A 77 25.34 5.35 -2.29
N GLY A 78 26.37 4.82 -2.99
CA GLY A 78 27.77 4.89 -2.59
C GLY A 78 28.10 4.06 -1.35
N ILE A 79 27.30 3.04 -1.04
CA ILE A 79 27.45 2.15 0.12
C ILE A 79 28.13 0.86 -0.34
N LYS A 80 29.16 0.44 0.38
CA LYS A 80 29.78 -0.87 0.16
C LYS A 80 29.00 -1.94 0.92
N ASP A 81 28.88 -3.16 0.36
CA ASP A 81 28.18 -4.25 1.05
C ASP A 81 28.78 -4.56 2.44
N ALA A 82 30.08 -4.39 2.62
CA ALA A 82 30.75 -4.53 3.93
C ALA A 82 30.31 -3.49 4.98
N GLU A 83 29.63 -2.40 4.57
CA GLU A 83 29.07 -1.38 5.48
C GLU A 83 27.64 -1.73 5.92
N MET A 84 27.03 -2.73 5.26
CA MET A 84 25.71 -3.23 5.65
C MET A 84 25.80 -4.10 6.90
N ARG A 85 24.87 -3.89 7.82
CA ARG A 85 24.78 -4.77 8.99
C ARG A 85 24.38 -6.18 8.55
N PRO A 86 25.08 -7.21 9.04
CA PRO A 86 24.71 -8.59 8.72
C PRO A 86 23.31 -8.89 9.23
N ARG A 87 22.53 -9.64 8.45
CA ARG A 87 21.23 -10.14 8.88
C ARG A 87 21.38 -10.87 10.23
N PRO A 88 20.54 -10.53 11.22
CA PRO A 88 20.54 -11.23 12.50
C PRO A 88 20.33 -12.73 12.31
N ALA A 89 21.14 -13.52 13.04
CA ALA A 89 21.08 -14.97 12.96
C ALA A 89 19.95 -15.52 13.83
N GLY A 90 19.28 -16.57 13.34
CA GLY A 90 18.30 -17.32 14.12
C GLY A 90 18.92 -18.20 15.21
N ASP A 91 20.23 -18.53 15.12
CA ASP A 91 20.95 -19.23 16.19
C ASP A 91 21.18 -18.26 17.37
N PRO A 92 20.59 -18.54 18.55
CA PRO A 92 20.73 -17.66 19.73
C PRO A 92 22.15 -17.57 20.27
N LYS A 93 23.05 -18.45 19.82
CA LYS A 93 24.49 -18.45 20.22
C LYS A 93 25.36 -17.66 19.24
N ALA A 94 24.81 -17.22 18.11
CA ALA A 94 25.58 -16.44 17.14
C ALA A 94 25.93 -15.05 17.71
N PRO A 95 27.09 -14.49 17.37
CA PRO A 95 27.47 -13.14 17.82
C PRO A 95 26.48 -12.04 17.38
N ASN A 96 25.78 -12.28 16.28
CA ASN A 96 24.73 -11.41 15.72
C ASN A 96 23.34 -12.04 15.82
N ALA A 97 23.07 -12.81 16.89
CA ALA A 97 21.75 -13.41 17.12
C ALA A 97 20.65 -12.34 17.11
N THR A 98 19.47 -12.72 16.62
CA THR A 98 18.26 -11.88 16.74
C THR A 98 18.03 -11.53 18.21
N ASN A 99 17.76 -10.26 18.48
CA ASN A 99 17.43 -9.82 19.84
C ASN A 99 16.01 -10.23 20.21
N TYR A 100 15.87 -11.06 21.24
CA TYR A 100 14.60 -11.40 21.89
C TYR A 100 14.63 -11.04 23.38
N ASP A 101 15.55 -10.16 23.79
CA ASP A 101 15.66 -9.62 25.15
C ASP A 101 15.07 -8.20 25.17
N GLU A 102 13.89 -8.09 25.74
CA GLU A 102 13.14 -6.82 25.84
C GLU A 102 13.95 -5.71 26.52
N SER A 103 14.81 -6.06 27.49
CA SER A 103 15.66 -5.07 28.18
C SER A 103 16.68 -4.39 27.25
N LYS A 104 16.89 -4.95 26.07
CA LYS A 104 17.79 -4.44 25.02
C LYS A 104 17.06 -3.86 23.82
N ALA A 105 15.73 -3.86 23.82
CA ALA A 105 14.92 -3.46 22.68
C ALA A 105 14.85 -1.93 22.49
N ASP A 106 14.86 -1.17 23.59
CA ASP A 106 14.71 0.29 23.58
C ASP A 106 16.05 1.02 23.39
N VAL A 107 16.65 0.84 22.20
CA VAL A 107 17.95 1.45 21.85
C VAL A 107 17.76 2.90 21.40
N TYR A 108 16.68 3.21 20.71
CA TYR A 108 16.40 4.50 20.11
C TYR A 108 15.17 5.14 20.74
N ARG A 109 15.37 5.91 21.83
CA ARG A 109 14.29 6.41 22.70
C ARG A 109 13.44 7.55 22.14
N ASN A 110 13.93 8.24 21.09
CA ASN A 110 13.28 9.45 20.57
C ASN A 110 12.44 9.11 19.34
N LEU A 111 11.17 8.78 19.55
CA LEU A 111 10.22 8.69 18.43
C LEU A 111 9.98 10.09 17.82
N PRO A 112 9.83 10.20 16.50
CA PRO A 112 9.30 11.38 15.86
C PRO A 112 7.94 11.74 16.47
N ASP A 113 7.71 13.03 16.73
CA ASP A 113 6.41 13.47 17.26
C ASP A 113 5.44 13.69 16.09
N PRO A 114 4.36 12.88 15.93
CA PRO A 114 3.45 13.00 14.81
C PRO A 114 2.65 14.31 14.83
N LEU A 115 2.65 15.03 15.96
CA LEU A 115 1.99 16.33 16.14
C LEU A 115 2.98 17.51 16.14
N LYS A 116 4.14 17.35 15.52
CA LYS A 116 5.15 18.40 15.33
C LYS A 116 5.53 18.54 13.88
N LEU A 117 5.38 19.73 13.31
CA LEU A 117 5.82 20.06 11.96
C LEU A 117 7.35 20.08 11.86
N LYS A 118 7.89 19.94 10.64
CA LYS A 118 9.34 20.03 10.37
C LYS A 118 9.95 21.36 10.77
N ASP A 119 9.16 22.45 10.76
CA ASP A 119 9.60 23.76 11.23
C ASP A 119 9.56 23.92 12.77
N GLY A 120 9.17 22.86 13.49
CA GLY A 120 9.12 22.80 14.95
C GLY A 120 7.79 23.21 15.56
N LYS A 121 6.84 23.75 14.80
CA LYS A 121 5.52 24.14 15.31
C LYS A 121 4.66 22.94 15.68
N ARG A 122 3.75 23.14 16.62
CA ARG A 122 2.80 22.11 17.08
C ARG A 122 1.60 22.02 16.13
N VAL A 123 1.16 20.79 15.86
CA VAL A 123 -0.10 20.49 15.20
C VAL A 123 -1.21 20.49 16.24
N THR A 124 -2.04 21.54 16.24
CA THR A 124 -3.06 21.77 17.26
C THR A 124 -4.49 21.63 16.76
N SER A 125 -4.68 21.32 15.48
CA SER A 125 -6.00 21.16 14.89
C SER A 125 -5.98 20.14 13.73
N ALA A 126 -7.16 19.56 13.45
CA ALA A 126 -7.36 18.70 12.28
C ALA A 126 -6.98 19.42 10.97
N ALA A 127 -7.25 20.72 10.86
CA ALA A 127 -6.90 21.48 9.65
C ALA A 127 -5.39 21.51 9.39
N ILE A 128 -4.57 21.75 10.42
CA ILE A 128 -3.10 21.73 10.33
C ILE A 128 -2.63 20.31 10.02
N TRP A 129 -3.23 19.29 10.64
CA TRP A 129 -2.91 17.91 10.36
C TRP A 129 -3.08 17.58 8.87
N TRP A 130 -4.28 17.82 8.31
CA TRP A 130 -4.60 17.47 6.94
C TRP A 130 -3.82 18.29 5.91
N LYS A 131 -3.61 19.59 6.19
CA LYS A 131 -3.01 20.51 5.22
C LYS A 131 -1.47 20.49 5.24
N GLU A 132 -0.87 20.24 6.40
CA GLU A 132 0.58 20.43 6.60
C GLU A 132 1.25 19.12 7.06
N ARG A 133 0.93 18.61 8.24
CA ARG A 133 1.70 17.51 8.84
C ARG A 133 1.56 16.18 8.10
N ARG A 134 0.34 15.78 7.77
CA ARG A 134 0.11 14.55 7.02
C ARG A 134 0.87 14.52 5.69
N PRO A 135 0.87 15.57 4.85
CA PRO A 135 1.72 15.66 3.65
C PRO A 135 3.22 15.54 3.95
N GLU A 136 3.73 16.12 5.04
CA GLU A 136 5.14 15.98 5.44
C GLU A 136 5.50 14.53 5.73
N ILE A 137 4.66 13.81 6.49
CA ILE A 137 4.86 12.39 6.83
C ILE A 137 4.82 11.54 5.56
N VAL A 138 3.83 11.75 4.69
CA VAL A 138 3.72 11.04 3.40
C VAL A 138 4.95 11.25 2.54
N ALA A 139 5.46 12.50 2.47
CA ALA A 139 6.65 12.81 1.70
C ALA A 139 7.90 12.11 2.25
N ASP A 140 8.03 11.99 3.58
CA ASP A 140 9.14 11.26 4.19
C ASP A 140 9.01 9.75 3.97
N TYR A 141 7.82 9.17 4.09
CA TYR A 141 7.57 7.77 3.77
C TYR A 141 7.89 7.44 2.31
N ASN A 142 7.48 8.30 1.38
CA ASN A 142 7.76 8.11 -0.03
C ASN A 142 9.27 8.20 -0.33
N ARG A 143 9.97 9.15 0.29
CA ARG A 143 11.38 9.37 0.00
C ARG A 143 12.29 8.32 0.62
N GLU A 144 11.94 7.79 1.81
CA GLU A 144 12.87 7.03 2.64
C GLU A 144 12.51 5.54 2.78
N ILE A 145 11.26 5.15 2.46
CA ILE A 145 10.77 3.81 2.80
C ILE A 145 10.01 3.14 1.65
N LEU A 146 8.96 3.79 1.14
CA LEU A 146 8.02 3.14 0.23
C LEU A 146 8.27 3.44 -1.24
N GLY A 147 8.92 4.55 -1.53
CA GLY A 147 9.11 5.10 -2.86
C GLY A 147 7.87 5.81 -3.41
N ASP A 148 8.09 6.61 -4.45
CA ASP A 148 7.04 7.32 -5.16
C ASP A 148 6.35 6.40 -6.16
N ALA A 149 5.04 6.27 -6.05
CA ALA A 149 4.25 5.66 -7.13
C ALA A 149 4.22 6.63 -8.32
N PRO A 150 4.39 6.13 -9.57
CA PRO A 150 4.35 6.98 -10.76
C PRO A 150 3.05 7.75 -10.89
N ALA A 151 3.11 9.00 -11.35
CA ALA A 151 1.93 9.85 -11.51
C ALA A 151 0.95 9.31 -12.57
N ASN A 152 1.48 8.65 -13.61
CA ASN A 152 0.71 8.14 -14.74
C ASN A 152 0.53 6.63 -14.66
N LEU A 153 -0.09 6.14 -13.60
CA LEU A 153 -0.39 4.72 -13.45
C LEU A 153 -1.39 4.25 -14.52
N PRO A 154 -1.22 3.01 -15.04
CA PRO A 154 -2.05 2.49 -16.11
C PRO A 154 -3.48 2.23 -15.63
N LYS A 155 -4.43 2.29 -16.56
CA LYS A 155 -5.81 1.89 -16.31
C LYS A 155 -5.90 0.38 -16.11
N VAL A 156 -6.87 -0.04 -15.31
CA VAL A 156 -7.22 -1.44 -15.12
C VAL A 156 -8.63 -1.67 -15.66
N THR A 157 -8.77 -2.67 -16.53
CA THR A 157 -10.06 -3.12 -17.03
C THR A 157 -10.40 -4.45 -16.38
N TRP A 158 -11.56 -4.52 -15.74
CA TRP A 158 -12.00 -5.70 -15.02
C TRP A 158 -12.86 -6.62 -15.87
N GLU A 159 -12.57 -7.92 -15.78
CA GLU A 159 -13.28 -9.00 -16.43
C GLU A 159 -13.80 -9.97 -15.37
N VAL A 160 -15.09 -10.33 -15.41
CA VAL A 160 -15.65 -11.42 -14.62
C VAL A 160 -15.41 -12.72 -15.39
N VAL A 161 -14.42 -13.49 -14.97
CA VAL A 161 -14.03 -14.75 -15.64
C VAL A 161 -15.04 -15.85 -15.36
N SER A 162 -15.54 -15.91 -14.13
CA SER A 162 -16.57 -16.88 -13.75
C SER A 162 -17.46 -16.33 -12.63
N THR A 163 -18.68 -16.87 -12.56
CA THR A 163 -19.61 -16.66 -11.46
C THR A 163 -20.17 -17.99 -11.02
N THR A 164 -20.00 -18.33 -9.76
CA THR A 164 -20.43 -19.61 -9.18
C THR A 164 -21.37 -19.35 -8.01
N ALA A 165 -22.53 -20.01 -8.02
CA ALA A 165 -23.41 -20.06 -6.86
C ALA A 165 -23.10 -21.33 -6.04
N ALA A 166 -23.04 -21.18 -4.73
CA ALA A 166 -22.74 -22.29 -3.82
C ALA A 166 -23.52 -22.13 -2.50
N THR A 167 -23.63 -23.21 -1.76
CA THR A 167 -24.13 -23.18 -0.39
C THR A 167 -22.99 -23.50 0.57
N TYR A 168 -22.73 -22.60 1.49
CA TYR A 168 -21.72 -22.73 2.53
C TYR A 168 -22.39 -22.69 3.90
N ASN A 169 -22.35 -23.82 4.63
CA ASN A 169 -23.01 -23.96 5.94
C ASN A 169 -24.43 -23.37 5.96
N ALA A 170 -25.29 -23.80 5.02
CA ALA A 170 -26.66 -23.33 4.81
C ALA A 170 -26.80 -21.84 4.37
N LYS A 171 -25.72 -21.16 4.07
CA LYS A 171 -25.73 -19.81 3.45
C LYS A 171 -25.54 -19.93 1.95
N GLU A 172 -26.48 -19.42 1.18
CA GLU A 172 -26.31 -19.32 -0.27
C GLU A 172 -25.46 -18.09 -0.60
N VAL A 173 -24.46 -18.28 -1.43
CA VAL A 173 -23.48 -17.26 -1.79
C VAL A 173 -23.22 -17.25 -3.29
N VAL A 174 -22.75 -16.13 -3.79
CA VAL A 174 -22.28 -15.96 -5.15
C VAL A 174 -20.80 -15.56 -5.09
N THR A 175 -19.95 -16.33 -5.74
CA THR A 175 -18.52 -16.05 -5.90
C THR A 175 -18.22 -15.65 -7.33
N LYS A 176 -17.56 -14.54 -7.53
CA LYS A 176 -17.01 -14.07 -8.80
C LYS A 176 -15.49 -14.23 -8.79
N HIS A 177 -14.94 -14.85 -9.82
CA HIS A 177 -13.52 -14.76 -10.14
C HIS A 177 -13.32 -13.60 -11.13
N LEU A 178 -12.43 -12.70 -10.80
CA LEU A 178 -12.21 -11.45 -11.49
C LEU A 178 -10.75 -11.31 -11.86
N ILE A 179 -10.50 -10.85 -13.09
CA ILE A 179 -9.16 -10.48 -13.52
C ILE A 179 -9.16 -9.01 -13.91
N GLY A 180 -8.34 -8.21 -13.21
CA GLY A 180 -8.04 -6.83 -13.57
C GLY A 180 -6.89 -6.76 -14.55
N ARG A 181 -7.15 -6.53 -15.83
CA ARG A 181 -6.12 -6.38 -16.85
C ARG A 181 -5.55 -4.98 -16.83
N VAL A 182 -4.26 -4.88 -16.57
CA VAL A 182 -3.55 -3.61 -16.55
C VAL A 182 -3.18 -3.21 -17.99
N ASP A 183 -3.45 -1.96 -18.37
CA ASP A 183 -3.07 -1.44 -19.67
C ASP A 183 -1.53 -1.39 -19.81
N ASN A 184 -1.01 -2.23 -20.70
CA ASN A 184 0.41 -2.33 -20.98
C ASN A 184 0.81 -1.72 -22.33
N SER A 185 -0.04 -0.88 -22.92
CA SER A 185 0.20 -0.25 -24.23
C SER A 185 1.50 0.56 -24.30
N SER A 186 1.96 1.10 -23.15
CA SER A 186 3.22 1.83 -23.04
C SER A 186 4.46 0.93 -23.13
N TYR A 187 4.33 -0.36 -22.77
CA TYR A 187 5.39 -1.37 -22.85
C TYR A 187 4.79 -2.79 -22.94
N PRO A 188 4.39 -3.24 -24.15
CA PRO A 188 3.65 -4.49 -24.37
C PRO A 188 4.42 -5.78 -24.01
N GLN A 189 5.73 -5.68 -23.76
CA GLN A 189 6.57 -6.83 -23.38
C GLN A 189 6.27 -7.34 -21.96
N ILE A 190 5.60 -6.55 -21.11
CA ILE A 190 5.19 -6.94 -19.76
C ILE A 190 3.67 -6.93 -19.69
N SER A 191 3.08 -8.05 -19.30
CA SER A 191 1.66 -8.17 -18.98
C SER A 191 1.48 -8.26 -17.47
N VAL A 192 0.57 -7.47 -16.92
CA VAL A 192 0.21 -7.46 -15.49
C VAL A 192 -1.29 -7.67 -15.35
N HIS A 193 -1.66 -8.47 -14.40
CA HIS A 193 -3.06 -8.66 -14.04
C HIS A 193 -3.23 -8.64 -12.52
N ILE A 194 -4.46 -8.48 -12.08
CA ILE A 194 -4.84 -8.48 -10.67
C ILE A 194 -5.87 -9.58 -10.49
N ASP A 195 -5.52 -10.62 -9.74
CA ASP A 195 -6.43 -11.72 -9.43
C ASP A 195 -7.25 -11.40 -8.17
N LEU A 196 -8.57 -11.47 -8.31
CA LEU A 196 -9.51 -11.15 -7.25
C LEU A 196 -10.66 -12.17 -7.22
N LEU A 197 -10.94 -12.74 -6.06
CA LEU A 197 -12.18 -13.45 -5.78
C LEU A 197 -13.08 -12.56 -4.93
N LEU A 198 -14.36 -12.47 -5.30
CA LEU A 198 -15.38 -11.77 -4.54
C LEU A 198 -16.54 -12.71 -4.23
N THR A 199 -16.81 -12.91 -2.94
CA THR A 199 -17.95 -13.71 -2.48
C THR A 199 -18.91 -12.87 -1.68
N THR A 200 -20.20 -12.89 -2.04
CA THR A 200 -21.26 -12.16 -1.36
C THR A 200 -22.44 -13.09 -1.05
N PRO A 201 -23.23 -12.85 0.02
CA PRO A 201 -24.50 -13.55 0.24
C PRO A 201 -25.43 -13.38 -0.95
N ALA A 202 -26.03 -14.49 -1.42
CA ALA A 202 -26.88 -14.51 -2.61
C ALA A 202 -28.20 -13.72 -2.41
N HIS A 203 -28.71 -13.66 -1.19
CA HIS A 203 -30.01 -13.07 -0.83
C HIS A 203 -29.89 -11.92 0.17
N ALA A 204 -28.87 -11.08 0.00
CA ALA A 204 -28.74 -9.88 0.82
C ALA A 204 -29.85 -8.87 0.48
N ALA A 205 -30.36 -8.15 1.51
CA ALA A 205 -31.39 -7.13 1.33
C ALA A 205 -30.88 -5.87 0.58
N GLY A 206 -29.59 -5.78 0.33
CA GLY A 206 -28.93 -4.68 -0.38
C GLY A 206 -27.42 -4.89 -0.44
N PRO A 207 -26.66 -3.90 -0.91
CA PRO A 207 -25.19 -3.99 -0.93
C PRO A 207 -24.61 -4.28 0.44
N VAL A 208 -23.63 -5.18 0.52
CA VAL A 208 -23.04 -5.65 1.78
C VAL A 208 -21.64 -5.08 2.00
N PRO A 209 -21.21 -4.88 3.27
CA PRO A 209 -19.81 -4.68 3.60
C PRO A 209 -18.96 -5.85 3.14
N VAL A 210 -17.69 -5.60 2.80
CA VAL A 210 -16.74 -6.63 2.36
C VAL A 210 -15.43 -6.48 3.14
N ILE A 211 -14.87 -7.60 3.60
CA ILE A 211 -13.47 -7.66 4.04
C ILE A 211 -12.64 -8.20 2.88
N MET A 212 -11.64 -7.42 2.44
CA MET A 212 -10.68 -7.83 1.43
C MET A 212 -9.39 -8.28 2.11
N GLU A 213 -9.07 -9.54 1.93
CA GLU A 213 -7.81 -10.14 2.35
C GLU A 213 -6.76 -10.01 1.23
N LEU A 214 -5.55 -9.61 1.59
CA LEU A 214 -4.38 -9.79 0.76
C LEU A 214 -3.77 -11.17 1.09
N ALA A 215 -4.01 -12.14 0.22
CA ALA A 215 -3.73 -13.54 0.48
C ALA A 215 -2.40 -14.02 -0.14
N PHE A 216 -1.83 -15.06 0.45
CA PHE A 216 -0.73 -15.78 -0.20
C PHE A 216 -1.25 -16.58 -1.40
N ALA A 217 -0.43 -16.73 -2.44
CA ALA A 217 -0.81 -17.40 -3.68
C ALA A 217 -1.42 -18.79 -3.46
N HIS A 218 -0.85 -19.60 -2.57
CA HIS A 218 -1.38 -20.94 -2.27
C HIS A 218 -2.77 -20.91 -1.59
N ASP A 219 -3.10 -19.87 -0.83
CA ASP A 219 -4.43 -19.71 -0.22
C ASP A 219 -5.43 -19.20 -1.26
N PHE A 220 -5.00 -18.33 -2.18
CA PHE A 220 -5.79 -17.92 -3.33
C PHE A 220 -6.11 -19.11 -4.25
N GLU A 221 -5.12 -19.94 -4.60
CA GLU A 221 -5.30 -21.14 -5.42
C GLU A 221 -6.29 -22.13 -4.78
N LYS A 222 -6.22 -22.35 -3.48
CA LYS A 222 -7.19 -23.18 -2.75
C LYS A 222 -8.60 -22.59 -2.81
N ALA A 223 -8.72 -21.27 -2.63
CA ALA A 223 -9.99 -20.58 -2.71
C ALA A 223 -10.58 -20.65 -4.12
N LEU A 224 -9.74 -20.60 -5.15
CA LEU A 224 -10.12 -20.71 -6.56
C LEU A 224 -10.54 -22.15 -6.92
N ALA A 225 -9.86 -23.17 -6.40
CA ALA A 225 -10.10 -24.60 -6.72
C ALA A 225 -11.36 -25.19 -6.07
N GLY A 226 -11.91 -24.53 -5.05
CA GLY A 226 -13.04 -25.05 -4.28
C GLY A 226 -14.24 -24.14 -4.26
N PRO A 227 -15.46 -24.69 -3.95
CA PRO A 227 -16.59 -23.86 -3.62
C PRO A 227 -16.32 -23.22 -2.25
N ILE A 228 -15.62 -22.09 -2.18
CA ILE A 228 -15.35 -21.34 -0.96
C ILE A 228 -14.88 -22.23 0.16
N LEU A 229 -13.64 -22.69 0.11
CA LEU A 229 -13.49 -23.84 0.89
C LEU A 229 -12.23 -23.95 1.59
N GLY A 230 -11.61 -22.92 1.76
CA GLY A 230 -10.62 -23.00 2.76
C GLY A 230 -11.34 -23.23 4.10
N GLY A 231 -11.42 -24.41 4.57
CA GLY A 231 -11.13 -24.53 5.98
C GLY A 231 -9.88 -23.69 6.16
N PRO A 232 -9.66 -23.02 7.31
CA PRO A 232 -8.60 -22.04 7.42
C PRO A 232 -7.30 -22.65 6.89
N GLY A 233 -6.76 -22.13 5.78
CA GLY A 233 -5.36 -22.24 5.51
C GLY A 233 -4.65 -21.72 6.75
N GLN A 234 -3.38 -21.97 6.91
CA GLN A 234 -2.63 -21.46 8.06
C GLN A 234 -2.86 -19.95 8.28
N TYR A 235 -3.29 -19.25 7.24
CA TYR A 235 -3.46 -17.80 7.19
C TYR A 235 -4.82 -17.32 6.68
N GLY A 236 -5.75 -18.25 6.36
CA GLY A 236 -6.99 -17.92 5.66
C GLY A 236 -8.07 -17.28 6.53
N VAL A 237 -8.89 -16.46 5.89
CA VAL A 237 -10.08 -15.81 6.50
C VAL A 237 -11.08 -16.87 7.01
N PRO A 238 -11.59 -16.75 8.20
CA PRO A 238 -12.73 -17.56 8.64
C PRO A 238 -14.02 -17.04 7.99
N TRP A 239 -14.35 -17.53 6.82
CA TRP A 239 -15.48 -17.11 5.99
C TRP A 239 -16.83 -17.18 6.69
N GLN A 240 -17.08 -18.23 7.46
CA GLN A 240 -18.36 -18.44 8.11
C GLN A 240 -18.75 -17.27 9.03
N PRO A 241 -17.89 -16.82 9.98
CA PRO A 241 -18.22 -15.68 10.81
C PRO A 241 -18.43 -14.36 10.06
N VAL A 242 -17.81 -14.18 8.89
CA VAL A 242 -18.02 -13.02 8.01
C VAL A 242 -19.42 -13.09 7.37
N LEU A 243 -19.75 -14.26 6.78
CA LEU A 243 -21.06 -14.52 6.18
C LEU A 243 -22.20 -14.50 7.20
N ASP A 244 -21.96 -14.94 8.44
CA ASP A 244 -22.95 -14.89 9.52
C ASP A 244 -23.37 -13.47 9.89
N ARG A 245 -22.48 -12.49 9.65
CA ARG A 245 -22.78 -11.06 9.79
C ARG A 245 -23.50 -10.46 8.58
N GLY A 246 -23.77 -11.25 7.55
CA GLY A 246 -24.34 -10.78 6.29
C GLY A 246 -23.34 -9.97 5.47
N TRP A 247 -22.04 -10.12 5.72
CA TRP A 247 -20.97 -9.46 4.95
C TRP A 247 -20.47 -10.38 3.84
N GLY A 248 -19.85 -9.80 2.84
CA GLY A 248 -19.06 -10.49 1.85
C GLY A 248 -17.57 -10.47 2.22
N PHE A 249 -16.80 -11.20 1.46
CA PHE A 249 -15.35 -11.14 1.53
C PHE A 249 -14.75 -11.18 0.13
N ALA A 250 -13.56 -10.61 0.00
CA ALA A 250 -12.77 -10.67 -1.21
C ALA A 250 -11.38 -11.22 -0.89
N ILE A 251 -10.76 -11.90 -1.84
CA ILE A 251 -9.37 -12.35 -1.75
C ILE A 251 -8.63 -11.77 -2.93
N LEU A 252 -7.64 -10.97 -2.66
CA LEU A 252 -6.69 -10.42 -3.63
C LEU A 252 -5.39 -11.20 -3.53
N GLU A 253 -4.81 -11.61 -4.68
CA GLU A 253 -3.45 -12.13 -4.75
C GLU A 253 -2.45 -11.02 -5.10
N PRO A 254 -1.67 -10.49 -4.13
CA PRO A 254 -0.76 -9.37 -4.39
C PRO A 254 0.36 -9.72 -5.36
N THR A 255 0.79 -11.01 -5.39
CA THR A 255 1.89 -11.44 -6.25
C THR A 255 1.52 -11.50 -7.74
N SER A 256 0.21 -11.50 -8.07
CA SER A 256 -0.27 -11.28 -9.45
C SER A 256 0.05 -9.88 -9.97
N VAL A 257 0.16 -8.89 -9.07
CA VAL A 257 0.49 -7.50 -9.38
C VAL A 257 1.99 -7.28 -9.45
N GLN A 258 2.72 -7.80 -8.45
CA GLN A 258 4.17 -7.67 -8.31
C GLN A 258 4.72 -8.86 -7.54
N ALA A 259 5.71 -9.54 -8.11
CA ALA A 259 6.36 -10.67 -7.46
C ALA A 259 6.95 -10.28 -6.09
N ASP A 260 6.92 -11.22 -5.14
CA ASP A 260 7.54 -11.10 -3.82
C ASP A 260 9.02 -11.57 -3.88
N ASP A 261 9.76 -10.99 -4.82
CA ASP A 261 11.16 -11.31 -5.07
C ASP A 261 11.86 -10.11 -5.73
N GLY A 262 13.12 -9.87 -5.34
CA GLY A 262 13.94 -8.79 -5.91
C GLY A 262 14.26 -8.99 -7.40
N SER A 263 14.30 -10.23 -7.88
CA SER A 263 14.52 -10.52 -9.32
C SER A 263 13.31 -10.13 -10.18
N GLY A 264 12.11 -10.01 -9.58
CA GLY A 264 10.89 -9.59 -10.26
C GLY A 264 10.70 -8.07 -10.38
N LEU A 265 11.64 -7.25 -9.94
CA LEU A 265 11.48 -5.78 -9.95
C LEU A 265 11.53 -5.15 -11.35
N THR A 266 12.04 -5.86 -12.34
CA THR A 266 11.98 -5.48 -13.76
C THR A 266 10.77 -6.05 -14.49
N GLU A 267 9.88 -6.73 -13.78
CA GLU A 267 8.63 -7.32 -14.22
C GLU A 267 7.47 -6.79 -13.35
N GLY A 268 6.26 -7.36 -13.50
CA GLY A 268 5.09 -6.89 -12.77
C GLY A 268 4.79 -5.42 -13.03
N ILE A 269 4.06 -4.78 -12.11
CA ILE A 269 3.66 -3.37 -12.30
C ILE A 269 4.86 -2.42 -12.19
N ILE A 270 5.85 -2.73 -11.36
CA ILE A 270 7.07 -1.91 -11.22
C ILE A 270 7.83 -1.94 -12.54
N GLY A 271 8.08 -3.14 -13.10
CA GLY A 271 8.76 -3.29 -14.38
C GLY A 271 7.99 -2.70 -15.55
N LEU A 272 6.67 -2.83 -15.59
CA LEU A 272 5.82 -2.19 -16.60
C LEU A 272 6.02 -0.68 -16.62
N MET A 273 6.00 -0.04 -15.44
CA MET A 273 6.17 1.41 -15.32
C MET A 273 7.58 1.86 -15.70
N ASN A 274 8.59 1.06 -15.42
CA ASN A 274 9.98 1.32 -15.74
C ASN A 274 10.41 0.75 -17.10
N LYS A 275 9.45 0.28 -17.92
CA LYS A 275 9.70 -0.32 -19.25
C LYS A 275 10.75 -1.42 -19.20
N GLY A 276 10.63 -2.31 -18.23
CA GLY A 276 11.54 -3.42 -18.01
C GLY A 276 12.94 -3.03 -17.51
N GLN A 277 13.17 -1.77 -17.17
CA GLN A 277 14.46 -1.32 -16.66
C GLN A 277 14.49 -1.35 -15.14
N PRO A 278 15.67 -1.50 -14.53
CA PRO A 278 15.83 -1.47 -13.09
C PRO A 278 15.37 -0.13 -12.48
N ARG A 279 14.74 -0.18 -11.32
CA ARG A 279 14.21 1.02 -10.62
C ARG A 279 15.32 1.97 -10.14
N ASN A 280 14.95 3.25 -9.99
CA ASN A 280 15.75 4.25 -9.31
C ASN A 280 15.60 4.13 -7.78
N LEU A 281 16.42 4.89 -7.04
CA LEU A 281 16.41 4.86 -5.58
C LEU A 281 15.09 5.26 -4.94
N THR A 282 14.32 6.14 -5.59
CA THR A 282 13.03 6.65 -5.11
C THR A 282 11.82 5.96 -5.76
N ASP A 283 12.04 5.00 -6.63
CA ASP A 283 10.94 4.26 -7.23
C ASP A 283 10.32 3.32 -6.18
N TRP A 284 9.03 3.13 -6.27
CA TRP A 284 8.26 2.36 -5.31
C TRP A 284 8.71 0.91 -5.13
N GLY A 285 8.54 0.41 -3.91
CA GLY A 285 8.75 -1.00 -3.56
C GLY A 285 7.49 -1.84 -3.70
N ALA A 286 7.63 -3.15 -3.52
CA ALA A 286 6.54 -4.10 -3.67
C ALA A 286 5.38 -3.83 -2.70
N LEU A 287 5.64 -3.38 -1.45
CA LEU A 287 4.58 -3.00 -0.51
C LEU A 287 3.64 -1.93 -1.08
N ARG A 288 4.21 -0.94 -1.76
CA ARG A 288 3.44 0.13 -2.39
C ARG A 288 2.72 -0.36 -3.65
N ALA A 289 3.33 -1.26 -4.42
CA ALA A 289 2.73 -1.89 -5.59
C ALA A 289 1.53 -2.78 -5.21
N TRP A 290 1.64 -3.58 -4.15
CA TRP A 290 0.53 -4.39 -3.63
C TRP A 290 -0.60 -3.52 -3.09
N SER A 291 -0.29 -2.42 -2.41
CA SER A 291 -1.30 -1.48 -1.95
C SER A 291 -2.04 -0.80 -3.12
N TRP A 292 -1.34 -0.53 -4.24
CA TRP A 292 -1.97 -0.06 -5.46
C TRP A 292 -2.93 -1.12 -6.04
N GLY A 293 -2.53 -2.38 -6.07
CA GLY A 293 -3.38 -3.49 -6.49
C GLY A 293 -4.70 -3.54 -5.69
N ALA A 294 -4.61 -3.40 -4.37
CA ALA A 294 -5.78 -3.33 -3.49
C ALA A 294 -6.70 -2.13 -3.81
N SER A 295 -6.11 -0.96 -4.09
CA SER A 295 -6.87 0.22 -4.52
C SER A 295 -7.56 0.01 -5.87
N ARG A 296 -6.93 -0.73 -6.80
CA ARG A 296 -7.57 -1.07 -8.10
C ARG A 296 -8.71 -2.09 -7.92
N ALA A 297 -8.54 -3.05 -7.00
CA ALA A 297 -9.63 -3.97 -6.64
C ALA A 297 -10.82 -3.20 -6.05
N LEU A 298 -10.59 -2.20 -5.21
CA LEU A 298 -11.64 -1.34 -4.69
C LEU A 298 -12.37 -0.58 -5.80
N ASP A 299 -11.68 -0.13 -6.86
CA ASP A 299 -12.33 0.50 -8.02
C ASP A 299 -13.37 -0.44 -8.66
N TYR A 300 -13.09 -1.75 -8.75
CA TYR A 300 -14.08 -2.72 -9.20
C TYR A 300 -15.25 -2.84 -8.20
N LEU A 301 -14.93 -2.98 -6.90
CA LEU A 301 -15.94 -3.11 -5.86
C LEU A 301 -16.92 -1.93 -5.83
N GLU A 302 -16.47 -0.72 -6.19
CA GLU A 302 -17.33 0.46 -6.35
C GLU A 302 -18.36 0.30 -7.47
N THR A 303 -18.11 -0.57 -8.44
CA THR A 303 -19.03 -0.85 -9.56
C THR A 303 -19.97 -2.02 -9.31
N ASP A 304 -19.65 -2.87 -8.33
CA ASP A 304 -20.42 -4.09 -8.05
C ASP A 304 -21.62 -3.80 -7.15
N LYS A 305 -22.83 -4.02 -7.69
CA LYS A 305 -24.10 -3.70 -7.00
C LYS A 305 -24.32 -4.52 -5.72
N ALA A 306 -23.63 -5.64 -5.54
CA ALA A 306 -23.71 -6.45 -4.33
C ALA A 306 -22.86 -5.90 -3.17
N VAL A 307 -21.97 -4.93 -3.43
CA VAL A 307 -21.00 -4.41 -2.48
C VAL A 307 -21.33 -2.99 -2.04
N ASP A 308 -21.36 -2.72 -0.74
CA ASP A 308 -21.26 -1.34 -0.21
C ASP A 308 -19.78 -0.93 -0.15
N ALA A 309 -19.30 -0.33 -1.21
CA ALA A 309 -17.89 0.04 -1.36
C ALA A 309 -17.39 1.06 -0.32
N ARG A 310 -18.28 1.77 0.38
CA ARG A 310 -17.92 2.64 1.51
C ARG A 310 -17.61 1.85 2.78
N ARG A 311 -17.84 0.55 2.76
CA ARG A 311 -17.66 -0.38 3.88
C ARG A 311 -16.77 -1.56 3.46
N VAL A 312 -15.70 -1.28 2.74
CA VAL A 312 -14.67 -2.25 2.41
C VAL A 312 -13.55 -2.13 3.42
N GLY A 313 -13.35 -3.20 4.20
CA GLY A 313 -12.23 -3.34 5.11
C GLY A 313 -11.10 -4.14 4.48
N LEU A 314 -9.90 -3.97 4.99
CA LEU A 314 -8.70 -4.70 4.60
C LEU A 314 -8.26 -5.67 5.70
N GLU A 315 -7.71 -6.79 5.29
CA GLU A 315 -6.96 -7.70 6.15
C GLU A 315 -5.70 -8.19 5.44
N GLY A 316 -4.64 -8.41 6.22
CA GLY A 316 -3.42 -9.03 5.74
C GLY A 316 -2.54 -9.51 6.89
N HIS A 317 -1.84 -10.61 6.63
CA HIS A 317 -0.95 -11.25 7.59
C HIS A 317 0.51 -11.09 7.15
N SER A 318 1.43 -10.92 8.14
CA SER A 318 2.87 -10.87 7.90
C SER A 318 3.22 -9.73 6.91
N ARG A 319 3.91 -10.00 5.81
CA ARG A 319 4.23 -9.02 4.75
C ARG A 319 2.99 -8.36 4.14
N PHE A 320 1.89 -9.07 4.05
CA PHE A 320 0.63 -8.49 3.58
C PHE A 320 -0.05 -7.66 4.66
N GLY A 321 0.22 -7.93 5.95
CA GLY A 321 -0.12 -7.03 7.06
C GLY A 321 0.57 -5.66 6.94
N LYS A 322 1.81 -5.61 6.42
CA LYS A 322 2.51 -4.37 6.07
C LYS A 322 1.78 -3.67 4.90
N ALA A 323 1.47 -4.42 3.84
CA ALA A 323 0.84 -3.87 2.63
C ALA A 323 -0.55 -3.29 2.87
N VAL A 324 -1.39 -3.92 3.72
CA VAL A 324 -2.73 -3.39 4.04
C VAL A 324 -2.68 -2.11 4.86
N LEU A 325 -1.69 -1.95 5.76
CA LEU A 325 -1.47 -0.66 6.44
C LEU A 325 -1.10 0.44 5.45
N VAL A 326 -0.21 0.15 4.49
CA VAL A 326 0.13 1.08 3.42
C VAL A 326 -1.11 1.41 2.58
N ALA A 327 -1.90 0.40 2.20
CA ALA A 327 -3.14 0.62 1.44
C ALA A 327 -4.11 1.52 2.19
N MET A 328 -4.35 1.25 3.49
CA MET A 328 -5.22 2.06 4.35
C MET A 328 -4.71 3.50 4.50
N ALA A 329 -3.40 3.69 4.67
CA ALA A 329 -2.79 5.01 4.84
C ALA A 329 -2.89 5.89 3.57
N TYR A 330 -2.77 5.27 2.38
CA TYR A 330 -2.68 5.99 1.10
C TYR A 330 -4.00 6.07 0.33
N ASP A 331 -4.95 5.16 0.58
CA ASP A 331 -6.29 5.24 -0.03
C ASP A 331 -7.37 5.49 1.03
N PRO A 332 -7.95 6.70 1.05
CA PRO A 332 -8.93 7.09 2.07
C PRO A 332 -10.29 6.36 1.96
N ARG A 333 -10.52 5.60 0.90
CA ARG A 333 -11.79 4.91 0.66
C ARG A 333 -11.95 3.63 1.48
N PHE A 334 -10.84 3.00 1.91
CA PHE A 334 -10.92 1.84 2.81
C PHE A 334 -11.46 2.24 4.18
N ALA A 335 -12.40 1.45 4.69
CA ALA A 335 -13.16 1.80 5.89
C ALA A 335 -12.46 1.39 7.19
N ILE A 336 -11.73 0.27 7.19
CA ILE A 336 -11.10 -0.35 8.36
C ILE A 336 -9.94 -1.24 7.90
N VAL A 337 -8.96 -1.48 8.76
CA VAL A 337 -7.88 -2.43 8.48
C VAL A 337 -7.58 -3.34 9.67
N TYR A 338 -7.29 -4.60 9.38
CA TYR A 338 -6.63 -5.55 10.28
C TYR A 338 -5.23 -5.85 9.76
N SER A 339 -4.21 -5.41 10.49
CA SER A 339 -2.81 -5.70 10.23
C SER A 339 -2.34 -6.76 11.22
N SER A 340 -2.13 -7.98 10.74
CA SER A 340 -1.76 -9.13 11.56
C SER A 340 -0.26 -9.41 11.46
N SER A 341 0.40 -9.51 12.63
CA SER A 341 1.82 -9.94 12.76
C SER A 341 2.75 -9.27 11.75
N SER A 342 2.56 -7.97 11.55
CA SER A 342 3.14 -7.28 10.40
C SER A 342 4.61 -6.86 10.57
N GLY A 343 5.17 -6.91 11.76
CA GLY A 343 6.60 -6.74 12.01
C GLY A 343 7.21 -5.44 11.46
N GLU A 344 8.49 -5.49 11.14
CA GLU A 344 9.31 -4.37 10.62
C GLU A 344 8.80 -3.90 9.25
N GLY A 345 8.53 -2.60 9.12
CA GLY A 345 7.91 -2.05 7.91
C GLY A 345 6.39 -2.15 7.88
N GLY A 346 5.80 -2.75 8.91
CA GLY A 346 4.37 -2.76 9.18
C GLY A 346 4.04 -1.94 10.43
N ALA A 347 3.32 -2.55 11.38
CA ALA A 347 2.91 -1.86 12.61
C ALA A 347 4.02 -1.75 13.66
N LYS A 348 5.09 -2.56 13.58
CA LYS A 348 6.18 -2.55 14.56
C LYS A 348 7.03 -1.28 14.45
N LEU A 349 7.33 -0.64 15.58
CA LEU A 349 8.28 0.47 15.61
C LEU A 349 9.67 0.05 15.11
N TYR A 350 10.21 0.76 14.12
CA TYR A 350 11.59 0.56 13.65
C TYR A 350 12.61 0.75 14.78
N ARG A 351 12.30 1.64 15.74
CA ARG A 351 13.16 1.97 16.87
C ARG A 351 13.11 0.96 17.99
N HIS A 352 12.17 0.03 18.01
CA HIS A 352 12.11 -1.07 18.96
C HIS A 352 12.87 -2.28 18.40
N VAL A 353 14.14 -2.44 18.83
CA VAL A 353 15.09 -3.40 18.26
C VAL A 353 14.85 -4.79 18.86
N PHE A 354 13.79 -5.46 18.39
CA PHE A 354 13.39 -6.79 18.83
C PHE A 354 12.87 -7.59 17.63
N GLY A 355 13.08 -8.90 17.59
CA GLY A 355 12.61 -9.75 16.48
C GLY A 355 13.15 -9.33 15.12
N GLU A 356 12.24 -9.10 14.16
CA GLU A 356 12.55 -8.58 12.83
C GLU A 356 13.10 -7.15 12.92
N GLN A 357 14.21 -6.88 12.25
CA GLN A 357 14.93 -5.61 12.32
C GLN A 357 15.31 -5.10 10.93
N MET A 358 15.76 -3.84 10.84
CA MET A 358 16.26 -3.20 9.63
C MET A 358 17.18 -4.09 8.81
N ALA A 359 18.14 -4.77 9.43
CA ALA A 359 19.10 -5.65 8.73
C ALA A 359 18.44 -6.89 8.10
N ASN A 360 17.26 -7.31 8.60
CA ASN A 360 16.48 -8.37 7.97
C ASN A 360 15.80 -7.86 6.68
N VAL A 361 15.10 -6.73 6.78
CA VAL A 361 14.29 -6.20 5.68
C VAL A 361 15.11 -5.47 4.61
N THR A 362 16.38 -5.17 4.87
CA THR A 362 17.34 -4.66 3.87
C THR A 362 18.24 -5.76 3.29
N SER A 363 18.01 -7.03 3.67
CA SER A 363 18.73 -8.19 3.11
C SER A 363 18.32 -8.47 1.66
N PRO A 364 19.13 -9.22 0.88
CA PRO A 364 18.78 -9.55 -0.51
C PRO A 364 17.43 -10.20 -0.69
N SER A 365 16.92 -10.94 0.32
CA SER A 365 15.64 -11.62 0.25
C SER A 365 14.42 -10.72 0.48
N LEU A 366 14.57 -9.50 1.04
CA LEU A 366 13.42 -8.69 1.49
C LEU A 366 13.49 -7.20 1.06
N TYR A 367 14.64 -6.69 0.62
CA TYR A 367 14.82 -5.26 0.27
C TYR A 367 13.84 -4.75 -0.80
N HIS A 368 13.33 -5.64 -1.63
CA HIS A 368 12.40 -5.31 -2.72
C HIS A 368 11.04 -4.78 -2.22
N TRP A 369 10.71 -5.01 -0.95
CA TRP A 369 9.49 -4.46 -0.36
C TRP A 369 9.51 -2.92 -0.29
N PHE A 370 10.70 -2.34 -0.18
CA PHE A 370 10.94 -0.92 0.06
C PHE A 370 11.57 -0.24 -1.16
N ASP A 371 11.71 1.07 -1.10
CA ASP A 371 12.50 1.82 -2.07
C ASP A 371 14.01 1.57 -1.91
N GLY A 372 14.81 2.07 -2.84
CA GLY A 372 16.27 1.92 -2.78
C GLY A 372 16.91 2.73 -1.64
N ASN A 373 16.34 3.87 -1.26
CA ASN A 373 16.86 4.72 -0.20
C ASN A 373 16.82 4.05 1.17
N PHE A 374 15.86 3.15 1.39
CA PHE A 374 15.72 2.43 2.65
C PHE A 374 16.94 1.58 3.01
N LEU A 375 17.70 1.13 2.02
CA LEU A 375 18.94 0.37 2.24
C LEU A 375 19.95 1.10 3.13
N ARG A 376 19.95 2.44 3.13
CA ARG A 376 20.84 3.24 4.00
C ARG A 376 20.68 2.89 5.49
N TYR A 377 19.46 2.56 5.90
CA TYR A 377 19.12 2.28 7.30
C TYR A 377 19.49 0.87 7.76
N GLY A 378 19.77 -0.03 6.84
CA GLY A 378 20.39 -1.33 7.09
C GLY A 378 21.91 -1.30 7.09
N GLY A 379 22.54 -0.17 6.75
CA GLY A 379 23.98 0.02 6.60
C GLY A 379 24.53 1.16 7.46
N PRO A 380 25.03 2.26 6.86
CA PRO A 380 25.66 3.35 7.60
C PRO A 380 24.72 4.13 8.52
N LEU A 381 23.43 4.20 8.17
CA LEU A 381 22.39 4.77 9.03
C LEU A 381 21.68 3.66 9.83
N ASN A 382 20.78 4.03 10.74
CA ASN A 382 20.03 3.10 11.58
C ASN A 382 18.59 3.61 11.80
N ALA A 383 17.76 2.87 12.54
CA ALA A 383 16.39 3.23 12.82
C ALA A 383 16.25 4.61 13.49
N GLY A 384 17.24 5.03 14.31
CA GLY A 384 17.24 6.35 14.93
C GLY A 384 17.38 7.50 13.95
N ASP A 385 17.92 7.26 12.76
CA ASP A 385 18.13 8.26 11.71
C ASP A 385 16.91 8.43 10.78
N LEU A 386 15.91 7.51 10.86
CA LEU A 386 14.67 7.65 10.09
C LEU A 386 13.92 8.91 10.51
N PRO A 387 13.41 9.72 9.56
CA PRO A 387 12.60 10.89 9.87
C PRO A 387 11.18 10.54 10.34
N VAL A 388 10.74 9.31 10.13
CA VAL A 388 9.43 8.76 10.49
C VAL A 388 9.58 7.41 11.20
N ASP A 389 8.48 6.91 11.78
CA ASP A 389 8.41 5.56 12.34
C ASP A 389 6.99 4.98 12.17
N SER A 390 6.81 3.68 12.38
CA SER A 390 5.56 2.94 12.07
C SER A 390 4.31 3.52 12.74
N HIS A 391 4.43 4.15 13.90
CA HIS A 391 3.30 4.85 14.52
C HIS A 391 2.76 6.00 13.65
N GLU A 392 3.58 6.63 12.82
CA GLU A 392 3.13 7.64 11.87
C GLU A 392 2.42 7.02 10.67
N LEU A 393 2.78 5.80 10.24
CA LEU A 393 2.01 5.04 9.24
C LEU A 393 0.60 4.73 9.77
N ILE A 394 0.49 4.29 11.03
CA ILE A 394 -0.80 4.09 11.70
C ILE A 394 -1.55 5.43 11.80
N ALA A 395 -0.88 6.52 12.16
CA ALA A 395 -1.47 7.84 12.24
C ALA A 395 -2.00 8.36 10.89
N LEU A 396 -1.39 7.98 9.77
CA LEU A 396 -1.90 8.29 8.41
C LEU A 396 -3.26 7.63 8.14
N CYS A 397 -3.60 6.54 8.83
CA CYS A 397 -4.91 5.88 8.73
C CYS A 397 -6.02 6.66 9.45
N ALA A 398 -5.68 7.46 10.46
CA ALA A 398 -6.64 8.19 11.29
C ALA A 398 -7.56 9.12 10.47
N PRO A 399 -8.85 9.29 10.86
CA PRO A 399 -9.52 8.74 12.05
C PRO A 399 -10.13 7.33 11.83
N ARG A 400 -9.85 6.67 10.71
CA ARG A 400 -10.42 5.37 10.36
C ARG A 400 -9.85 4.26 11.25
N PRO A 401 -10.68 3.26 11.64
CA PRO A 401 -10.28 2.26 12.60
C PRO A 401 -9.16 1.34 12.07
N VAL A 402 -8.20 1.08 12.96
CA VAL A 402 -7.08 0.15 12.74
C VAL A 402 -7.10 -0.89 13.85
N PHE A 403 -7.05 -2.16 13.48
CA PHE A 403 -6.86 -3.28 14.39
C PHE A 403 -5.49 -3.92 14.11
N VAL A 404 -4.66 -4.00 15.13
CA VAL A 404 -3.37 -4.68 15.08
C VAL A 404 -3.44 -5.94 15.93
N GLY A 405 -2.94 -7.04 15.41
CA GLY A 405 -2.91 -8.29 16.13
C GLY A 405 -1.61 -9.04 15.92
N GLY A 406 -1.23 -9.85 16.90
CA GLY A 406 -0.08 -10.73 16.81
C GLY A 406 -0.25 -11.97 17.67
N GLY A 407 0.69 -12.88 17.55
CA GLY A 407 0.77 -14.08 18.35
C GLY A 407 1.59 -13.90 19.63
N SER A 408 2.11 -15.00 20.13
CA SER A 408 2.87 -15.06 21.39
C SER A 408 4.30 -14.52 21.24
N ASP A 409 4.76 -13.85 22.29
CA ASP A 409 6.16 -13.42 22.44
C ASP A 409 7.03 -14.50 23.11
N VAL A 410 8.34 -14.28 23.14
CA VAL A 410 9.27 -15.09 23.93
C VAL A 410 8.89 -15.03 25.41
N GLY A 411 8.83 -16.18 26.05
CA GLY A 411 8.43 -16.28 27.45
C GLY A 411 6.96 -16.56 27.69
N ASP A 412 6.12 -16.53 26.66
CA ASP A 412 4.70 -16.93 26.75
C ASP A 412 4.52 -18.47 26.73
N GLY A 413 5.61 -19.25 26.88
CA GLY A 413 5.57 -20.72 26.89
C GLY A 413 5.79 -21.40 25.55
N TYR A 414 6.09 -20.64 24.50
CA TYR A 414 6.50 -21.17 23.20
C TYR A 414 8.02 -21.32 23.14
N ALA A 415 8.48 -22.50 22.73
CA ALA A 415 9.88 -22.70 22.42
C ALA A 415 10.23 -22.03 21.09
N GLU A 416 11.32 -21.26 21.07
CA GLU A 416 11.86 -20.73 19.83
C GLU A 416 12.12 -21.87 18.80
N PRO A 417 11.82 -21.58 17.52
CA PRO A 417 11.39 -20.34 16.89
C PRO A 417 9.88 -20.27 16.61
N THR A 418 9.06 -20.86 17.44
CA THR A 418 7.65 -21.22 17.13
C THR A 418 6.61 -20.18 17.50
N GLY A 419 6.96 -19.14 18.23
CA GLY A 419 6.06 -18.05 18.56
C GLY A 419 5.95 -17.01 17.44
N ASP A 420 5.37 -15.88 17.77
CA ASP A 420 5.30 -14.70 16.92
C ASP A 420 6.27 -13.59 17.38
N ALA A 421 7.23 -13.94 18.22
CA ALA A 421 8.26 -13.04 18.74
C ALA A 421 9.02 -12.32 17.61
N TRP A 422 9.16 -12.98 16.46
CA TRP A 422 9.72 -12.39 15.27
C TRP A 422 9.01 -11.11 14.84
N ALA A 423 7.68 -11.07 14.90
CA ALA A 423 6.88 -9.91 14.50
C ALA A 423 6.88 -8.78 15.54
N ASP A 424 7.41 -9.02 16.75
CA ASP A 424 7.50 -8.03 17.83
C ASP A 424 6.12 -7.42 18.15
N THR A 425 5.24 -8.23 18.71
CA THR A 425 3.86 -7.84 19.04
C THR A 425 3.83 -6.65 20.00
N LYS A 426 4.82 -6.54 20.90
CA LYS A 426 4.94 -5.38 21.80
C LYS A 426 5.33 -4.10 21.07
N GLY A 427 6.28 -4.18 20.14
CA GLY A 427 6.65 -3.03 19.29
C GLY A 427 5.48 -2.55 18.43
N MET A 428 4.59 -3.46 17.97
CA MET A 428 3.35 -3.10 17.28
C MET A 428 2.37 -2.37 18.20
N PHE A 429 2.18 -2.85 19.44
CA PHE A 429 1.35 -2.17 20.43
C PHE A 429 1.85 -0.76 20.76
N LEU A 430 3.17 -0.62 20.96
CA LEU A 430 3.78 0.67 21.25
C LEU A 430 3.58 1.68 20.12
N ALA A 431 3.57 1.22 18.88
CA ALA A 431 3.28 2.07 17.73
C ALA A 431 1.83 2.57 17.72
N GLU A 432 0.84 1.73 18.05
CA GLU A 432 -0.55 2.18 18.19
C GLU A 432 -0.71 3.20 19.33
N VAL A 433 -0.06 2.96 20.45
CA VAL A 433 -0.03 3.93 21.57
C VAL A 433 0.51 5.29 21.10
N ALA A 434 1.63 5.27 20.36
CA ALA A 434 2.27 6.48 19.85
C ALA A 434 1.47 7.18 18.73
N ALA A 435 0.63 6.46 17.98
CA ALA A 435 -0.32 7.03 17.02
C ALA A 435 -1.55 7.69 17.68
N GLY A 436 -1.89 7.29 18.89
CA GLY A 436 -3.08 7.73 19.65
C GLY A 436 -3.30 9.25 19.70
N PRO A 437 -2.27 10.10 19.88
CA PRO A 437 -2.44 11.55 19.87
C PRO A 437 -3.08 12.11 18.59
N VAL A 438 -2.80 11.51 17.43
CA VAL A 438 -3.40 11.93 16.15
C VAL A 438 -4.87 11.52 16.10
N TYR A 439 -5.21 10.31 16.53
CA TYR A 439 -6.59 9.86 16.62
C TYR A 439 -7.41 10.82 17.50
N ARG A 440 -6.92 11.14 18.69
CA ARG A 440 -7.60 12.13 19.58
C ARG A 440 -7.72 13.51 18.95
N LEU A 441 -6.68 14.00 18.27
CA LEU A 441 -6.72 15.28 17.56
C LEU A 441 -7.83 15.33 16.48
N LEU A 442 -8.08 14.19 15.83
CA LEU A 442 -9.09 14.06 14.78
C LEU A 442 -10.48 13.65 15.31
N GLY A 443 -10.66 13.60 16.64
CA GLY A 443 -11.93 13.30 17.29
C GLY A 443 -12.24 11.81 17.41
N ALA A 444 -11.28 10.95 17.10
CA ALA A 444 -11.38 9.50 17.26
C ALA A 444 -10.83 9.06 18.63
N LYS A 445 -11.10 7.80 19.00
CA LYS A 445 -10.65 7.23 20.27
C LYS A 445 -9.40 6.39 20.02
N ASP A 446 -8.39 6.58 20.86
CA ASP A 446 -7.20 5.72 20.89
C ASP A 446 -7.45 4.39 21.63
N LEU A 447 -6.38 3.64 21.92
CA LEU A 447 -6.46 2.36 22.66
C LEU A 447 -7.00 2.50 24.09
N GLY A 448 -6.98 3.69 24.67
CA GLY A 448 -7.40 3.95 26.05
C GLY A 448 -6.42 3.47 27.11
N THR A 449 -5.27 2.97 26.74
CA THR A 449 -4.20 2.52 27.64
C THR A 449 -2.83 2.65 26.98
N THR A 450 -1.80 2.79 27.81
CA THR A 450 -0.38 2.72 27.41
C THR A 450 0.30 1.46 27.96
N GLU A 451 -0.43 0.63 28.73
CA GLU A 451 0.09 -0.59 29.32
C GLU A 451 -0.11 -1.76 28.36
N TYR A 452 0.99 -2.49 28.08
CA TYR A 452 0.94 -3.68 27.24
C TYR A 452 0.02 -4.75 27.85
N PRO A 453 -1.02 -5.18 27.17
CA PRO A 453 -2.06 -6.01 27.76
C PRO A 453 -1.60 -7.45 27.99
N PRO A 454 -2.15 -8.12 29.02
CA PRO A 454 -1.99 -9.57 29.18
C PRO A 454 -2.46 -10.33 27.95
N MET A 455 -1.94 -11.55 27.78
CA MET A 455 -2.32 -12.48 26.72
C MET A 455 -3.84 -12.64 26.63
N GLY A 456 -4.39 -12.57 25.40
CA GLY A 456 -5.80 -12.73 25.13
C GLY A 456 -6.70 -11.53 25.44
N THR A 457 -6.15 -10.47 26.06
CA THR A 457 -6.92 -9.26 26.33
C THR A 457 -7.23 -8.48 25.04
N ALA A 458 -8.51 -8.22 24.80
CA ALA A 458 -8.97 -7.45 23.65
C ALA A 458 -9.12 -5.95 24.00
N LEU A 459 -8.40 -5.08 23.33
CA LEU A 459 -8.56 -3.62 23.38
C LEU A 459 -9.32 -3.19 22.12
N ILE A 460 -10.66 -3.11 22.20
CA ILE A 460 -11.53 -2.85 21.03
C ILE A 460 -12.61 -1.78 21.30
N ARG A 461 -12.40 -0.93 22.31
CA ARG A 461 -13.37 0.13 22.67
C ARG A 461 -13.08 1.48 22.01
N GLY A 462 -11.92 1.60 21.36
CA GLY A 462 -11.49 2.77 20.61
C GLY A 462 -11.60 2.55 19.11
N ASP A 463 -11.05 3.48 18.33
CA ASP A 463 -10.83 3.39 16.87
C ASP A 463 -9.44 2.79 16.55
N LEU A 464 -8.57 2.66 17.56
CA LEU A 464 -7.43 1.76 17.58
C LEU A 464 -7.82 0.51 18.37
N GLY A 465 -7.47 -0.66 17.85
CA GLY A 465 -7.80 -1.94 18.43
C GLY A 465 -6.62 -2.89 18.42
N PHE A 466 -6.37 -3.56 19.55
CA PHE A 466 -5.24 -4.46 19.71
C PHE A 466 -5.63 -5.77 20.40
N ARG A 467 -5.05 -6.88 19.94
CA ARG A 467 -5.07 -8.15 20.68
C ARG A 467 -3.89 -9.03 20.29
N ARG A 468 -3.31 -9.71 21.29
CA ARG A 468 -2.38 -10.82 21.06
C ARG A 468 -2.97 -12.15 21.53
N HIS A 469 -2.57 -13.25 20.91
CA HIS A 469 -3.03 -14.59 21.20
C HIS A 469 -1.86 -15.54 21.51
N SER A 470 -2.17 -16.72 22.07
CA SER A 470 -1.18 -17.72 22.50
C SER A 470 -0.57 -18.56 21.40
N ASP A 471 -1.14 -18.51 20.19
CA ASP A 471 -0.63 -19.29 19.06
C ASP A 471 0.55 -18.57 18.39
N GLY A 472 1.21 -19.25 17.47
CA GLY A 472 2.35 -18.69 16.73
C GLY A 472 1.96 -17.66 15.67
N HIS A 473 2.73 -17.62 14.60
CA HIS A 473 2.59 -16.66 13.49
C HIS A 473 1.36 -16.97 12.62
N THR A 474 0.17 -16.52 13.03
CA THR A 474 -1.12 -16.74 12.35
C THR A 474 -2.13 -15.66 12.72
N PRO A 475 -3.01 -15.20 11.79
CA PRO A 475 -4.07 -14.23 12.10
C PRO A 475 -5.30 -14.85 12.74
N VAL A 476 -5.49 -16.17 12.60
CA VAL A 476 -6.75 -16.88 12.85
C VAL A 476 -7.35 -16.63 14.24
N PRO A 477 -6.59 -16.73 15.35
CA PRO A 477 -7.18 -16.58 16.70
C PRO A 477 -7.65 -15.15 17.00
N ASN A 478 -7.22 -14.15 16.26
CA ASN A 478 -7.64 -12.75 16.42
C ASN A 478 -8.89 -12.39 15.60
N TRP A 479 -9.26 -13.23 14.61
CA TRP A 479 -10.40 -12.94 13.73
C TRP A 479 -11.72 -12.72 14.47
N PRO A 480 -12.12 -13.53 15.49
CA PRO A 480 -13.35 -13.27 16.24
C PRO A 480 -13.36 -11.87 16.87
N THR A 481 -12.23 -11.45 17.43
CA THR A 481 -12.07 -10.12 18.05
C THR A 481 -12.07 -9.01 17.00
N PHE A 482 -11.39 -9.21 15.88
CA PHE A 482 -11.43 -8.27 14.76
C PHE A 482 -12.86 -8.08 14.23
N LEU A 483 -13.61 -9.16 14.06
CA LEU A 483 -15.00 -9.09 13.58
C LEU A 483 -15.94 -8.40 14.59
N GLU A 484 -15.69 -8.55 15.90
CA GLU A 484 -16.39 -7.78 16.92
C GLU A 484 -16.06 -6.29 16.80
N PHE A 485 -14.78 -5.93 16.73
CA PHE A 485 -14.32 -4.56 16.51
C PHE A 485 -14.90 -3.97 15.22
N ALA A 486 -14.80 -4.70 14.09
CA ALA A 486 -15.30 -4.25 12.80
C ALA A 486 -16.83 -4.05 12.77
N SER A 487 -17.58 -4.81 13.60
CA SER A 487 -19.03 -4.67 13.71
C SER A 487 -19.49 -3.32 14.26
N HIS A 488 -18.60 -2.53 14.87
CA HIS A 488 -18.91 -1.16 15.26
C HIS A 488 -18.95 -0.19 14.06
N TYR A 489 -18.35 -0.56 12.94
CA TYR A 489 -18.17 0.30 11.75
C TYR A 489 -18.86 -0.26 10.50
N LEU A 490 -18.90 -1.58 10.36
CA LEU A 490 -19.45 -2.27 9.21
C LEU A 490 -20.83 -2.86 9.56
N HIS A 491 -21.88 -2.26 9.04
CA HIS A 491 -23.25 -2.70 9.30
C HIS A 491 -23.88 -3.26 8.02
N ALA A 492 -24.38 -4.50 8.08
CA ALA A 492 -25.16 -5.07 6.99
C ALA A 492 -26.49 -4.30 6.77
N PRO A 493 -27.05 -4.29 5.53
CA PRO A 493 -28.35 -3.71 5.29
C PRO A 493 -29.42 -4.30 6.22
N GLY A 494 -30.21 -3.46 6.89
CA GLY A 494 -31.27 -3.90 7.81
C GLY A 494 -30.82 -4.31 9.21
N ALA A 495 -29.54 -4.24 9.55
CA ALA A 495 -29.09 -4.37 10.92
C ALA A 495 -29.59 -3.18 11.73
N VAL A 496 -30.38 -3.43 12.77
CA VAL A 496 -30.80 -2.42 13.72
C VAL A 496 -29.58 -2.03 14.55
N THR A 497 -29.07 -0.81 14.37
CA THR A 497 -28.03 -0.27 15.25
C THR A 497 -28.65 -0.11 16.64
N GLY A 498 -28.38 -1.06 17.53
CA GLY A 498 -28.66 -0.89 18.96
C GLY A 498 -27.87 0.31 19.46
N GLN A 499 -28.56 1.33 19.94
CA GLN A 499 -27.99 2.48 20.63
C GLN A 499 -27.41 2.07 22.00
#